data_0bf6c6c8ca956bcee7c4d995012cf7a1
#
_entry.id   0bf6c6c8ca956bcee7c4d995012cf7a1
#
_cell.length_a   1.000
_cell.length_b   1.000
_cell.length_c   1.000
_cell.angle_alpha   90.00
_cell.angle_beta   90.00
_cell.angle_gamma   90.00
#
_symmetry.space_group_name_H-M   'P 1'
#
loop_
_entity.id
_entity.type
_entity.pdbx_description
1 polymer ?
#
loop_
_entity_poly.entity_id
_entity_poly.type
_entity_poly.pdbx_seq_one_letter_code
_entity_poly.pdbx_strand_id
1 'polypeptide(L)'
;EYNQKNKVHYEVLVINDGSTDHTEQILKEHQIPYITLVHNLGIGGAVQTGYKYAYEQDYDIAIQFDGDGQHDVAYVKNLIDPILKQQADFVIGSRFIDKSVSKFQSTKARQMGIRLISTTMRMVTGKKIYDTTSGFRAANKKVIQEFARNYPLEYPEPVTTTELIKKGYQVSEVPVSMKEREGGVSSIRSWKNAYYMINVLLSIIMVGIRRYKS
;
A
#
# COMPACT_ATOMS: atom_id res chain seq x y z
N GLU A 1 0.16 -19.99 11.20
CA GLU A 1 1.40 -20.01 12.02
C GLU A 1 1.64 -18.72 12.80
N TYR A 2 1.68 -17.52 12.14
CA TYR A 2 1.98 -16.24 12.81
C TYR A 2 0.99 -15.93 13.94
N ASN A 3 -0.31 -16.07 13.68
CA ASN A 3 -1.37 -15.86 14.68
C ASN A 3 -1.19 -16.73 15.91
N GLN A 4 -0.92 -18.01 15.70
CA GLN A 4 -0.73 -18.98 16.79
C GLN A 4 0.52 -18.66 17.62
N LYS A 5 1.64 -18.39 16.95
CA LYS A 5 2.92 -18.07 17.58
C LYS A 5 2.86 -16.79 18.44
N ASN A 6 2.13 -15.78 17.95
CA ASN A 6 2.09 -14.45 18.58
C ASN A 6 0.80 -14.22 19.41
N LYS A 7 -0.09 -15.22 19.51
CA LYS A 7 -1.37 -15.14 20.23
C LYS A 7 -2.22 -13.94 19.77
N VAL A 8 -2.23 -13.68 18.47
CA VAL A 8 -3.04 -12.63 17.83
C VAL A 8 -4.05 -13.26 16.88
N HIS A 9 -5.09 -12.55 16.53
CA HIS A 9 -6.08 -12.99 15.55
C HIS A 9 -6.16 -11.97 14.40
N TYR A 10 -5.32 -12.18 13.38
CA TYR A 10 -5.43 -11.46 12.12
C TYR A 10 -6.19 -12.31 11.12
N GLU A 11 -7.22 -11.74 10.54
CA GLU A 11 -7.93 -12.34 9.42
C GLU A 11 -7.21 -12.04 8.11
N VAL A 12 -7.20 -13.01 7.21
CA VAL A 12 -6.58 -12.88 5.90
C VAL A 12 -7.65 -13.05 4.84
N LEU A 13 -7.73 -12.09 3.93
CA LEU A 13 -8.56 -12.17 2.73
C LEU A 13 -7.67 -11.95 1.51
N VAL A 14 -7.72 -12.87 0.56
CA VAL A 14 -7.01 -12.73 -0.72
C VAL A 14 -7.95 -12.12 -1.75
N ILE A 15 -7.54 -11.03 -2.38
CA ILE A 15 -8.23 -10.48 -3.54
C ILE A 15 -7.52 -11.01 -4.79
N ASN A 16 -8.18 -11.92 -5.49
CA ASN A 16 -7.70 -12.48 -6.75
C ASN A 16 -8.21 -11.62 -7.92
N ASP A 17 -7.34 -10.83 -8.50
CA ASP A 17 -7.65 -9.88 -9.58
C ASP A 17 -7.68 -10.56 -10.97
N GLY A 18 -8.50 -11.61 -11.08
CA GLY A 18 -8.70 -12.31 -12.34
C GLY A 18 -7.48 -13.12 -12.78
N SER A 19 -6.77 -13.79 -11.87
CA SER A 19 -5.67 -14.68 -12.21
C SER A 19 -6.14 -15.82 -13.13
N THR A 20 -5.33 -16.13 -14.14
CA THR A 20 -5.60 -17.20 -15.12
C THR A 20 -4.79 -18.47 -14.88
N ASP A 21 -4.00 -18.49 -13.81
CA ASP A 21 -3.19 -19.63 -13.35
C ASP A 21 -3.92 -20.45 -12.26
N HIS A 22 -3.20 -21.28 -11.54
CA HIS A 22 -3.76 -22.12 -10.48
C HIS A 22 -4.03 -21.38 -9.15
N THR A 23 -3.95 -20.05 -9.11
CA THR A 23 -4.11 -19.26 -7.86
C THR A 23 -5.43 -19.60 -7.15
N GLU A 24 -6.56 -19.58 -7.85
CA GLU A 24 -7.86 -19.84 -7.22
C GLU A 24 -7.99 -21.29 -6.72
N GLN A 25 -7.44 -22.25 -7.45
CA GLN A 25 -7.41 -23.65 -7.04
C GLN A 25 -6.62 -23.81 -5.72
N ILE A 26 -5.43 -23.21 -5.64
CA ILE A 26 -4.57 -23.24 -4.44
C ILE A 26 -5.29 -22.62 -3.24
N LEU A 27 -5.97 -21.48 -3.43
CA LEU A 27 -6.73 -20.83 -2.36
C LEU A 27 -7.84 -21.73 -1.83
N LYS A 28 -8.57 -22.42 -2.70
CA LYS A 28 -9.61 -23.41 -2.34
C LYS A 28 -9.03 -24.59 -1.58
N GLU A 29 -7.97 -25.20 -2.10
CA GLU A 29 -7.31 -26.37 -1.49
C GLU A 29 -6.81 -26.07 -0.06
N HIS A 30 -6.27 -24.86 0.14
CA HIS A 30 -5.78 -24.43 1.45
C HIS A 30 -6.83 -23.74 2.32
N GLN A 31 -8.10 -23.67 1.88
CA GLN A 31 -9.22 -23.06 2.61
C GLN A 31 -8.91 -21.61 3.02
N ILE A 32 -8.21 -20.86 2.16
CA ILE A 32 -7.89 -19.45 2.39
C ILE A 32 -9.07 -18.60 1.91
N PRO A 33 -9.64 -17.71 2.74
CA PRO A 33 -10.69 -16.78 2.33
C PRO A 33 -10.23 -15.91 1.16
N TYR A 34 -11.04 -15.82 0.10
CA TYR A 34 -10.70 -15.01 -1.06
C TYR A 34 -11.94 -14.44 -1.77
N ILE A 35 -11.72 -13.39 -2.54
CA ILE A 35 -12.68 -12.83 -3.50
C ILE A 35 -12.00 -12.86 -4.87
N THR A 36 -12.61 -13.53 -5.86
CA THR A 36 -12.16 -13.48 -7.25
C THR A 36 -12.94 -12.42 -8.00
N LEU A 37 -12.23 -11.47 -8.60
CA LEU A 37 -12.82 -10.46 -9.47
C LEU A 37 -13.12 -11.06 -10.84
N VAL A 38 -14.29 -10.74 -11.41
CA VAL A 38 -14.74 -11.23 -12.72
C VAL A 38 -13.80 -10.79 -13.85
N HIS A 39 -13.21 -9.60 -13.70
CA HIS A 39 -12.23 -9.04 -14.63
C HIS A 39 -11.04 -8.50 -13.85
N ASN A 40 -9.88 -8.48 -14.51
CA ASN A 40 -8.70 -7.81 -13.97
C ASN A 40 -8.95 -6.28 -13.92
N LEU A 41 -9.02 -5.74 -12.71
CA LEU A 41 -9.22 -4.30 -12.45
C LEU A 41 -7.90 -3.57 -12.17
N GLY A 42 -6.80 -4.31 -12.14
CA GLY A 42 -5.49 -3.80 -11.75
C GLY A 42 -5.35 -3.59 -10.24
N ILE A 43 -4.13 -3.24 -9.83
CA ILE A 43 -3.77 -3.12 -8.40
C ILE A 43 -4.72 -2.18 -7.63
N GLY A 44 -5.12 -1.05 -8.23
CA GLY A 44 -6.03 -0.11 -7.57
C GLY A 44 -7.41 -0.70 -7.32
N GLY A 45 -7.98 -1.41 -8.30
CA GLY A 45 -9.29 -2.07 -8.17
C GLY A 45 -9.26 -3.22 -7.17
N ALA A 46 -8.20 -4.04 -7.20
CA ALA A 46 -8.02 -5.13 -6.24
C ALA A 46 -7.92 -4.60 -4.80
N VAL A 47 -7.08 -3.60 -4.56
CA VAL A 47 -6.91 -2.99 -3.24
C VAL A 47 -8.19 -2.31 -2.77
N GLN A 48 -8.90 -1.59 -3.65
CA GLN A 48 -10.20 -1.00 -3.30
C GLN A 48 -11.22 -2.06 -2.90
N THR A 49 -11.22 -3.21 -3.56
CA THR A 49 -12.12 -4.32 -3.19
C THR A 49 -11.84 -4.80 -1.78
N GLY A 50 -10.57 -4.94 -1.39
CA GLY A 50 -10.19 -5.26 -0.02
C GLY A 50 -10.68 -4.22 1.00
N TYR A 51 -10.55 -2.92 0.69
CA TYR A 51 -11.07 -1.86 1.57
C TYR A 51 -12.59 -1.81 1.64
N LYS A 52 -13.30 -2.10 0.54
CA LYS A 52 -14.78 -2.24 0.56
C LYS A 52 -15.21 -3.37 1.47
N TYR A 53 -14.58 -4.54 1.34
CA TYR A 53 -14.84 -5.66 2.23
C TYR A 53 -14.57 -5.29 3.69
N ALA A 54 -13.42 -4.69 3.98
CA ALA A 54 -13.08 -4.26 5.34
C ALA A 54 -14.09 -3.26 5.91
N TYR A 55 -14.60 -2.35 5.09
CA TYR A 55 -15.63 -1.40 5.48
C TYR A 55 -16.97 -2.08 5.77
N GLU A 56 -17.43 -2.99 4.89
CA GLU A 56 -18.70 -3.71 5.02
C GLU A 56 -18.71 -4.67 6.19
N GLN A 57 -17.56 -5.26 6.52
CA GLN A 57 -17.39 -6.15 7.67
C GLN A 57 -16.99 -5.41 8.96
N ASP A 58 -17.00 -4.08 8.94
CA ASP A 58 -16.76 -3.20 10.10
C ASP A 58 -15.39 -3.39 10.78
N TYR A 59 -14.34 -3.69 10.01
CA TYR A 59 -12.99 -3.82 10.54
C TYR A 59 -12.44 -2.47 11.04
N ASP A 60 -11.75 -2.50 12.18
CA ASP A 60 -11.10 -1.32 12.76
C ASP A 60 -9.78 -0.97 12.06
N ILE A 61 -9.06 -1.98 11.58
CA ILE A 61 -7.77 -1.82 10.89
C ILE A 61 -7.73 -2.77 9.70
N ALA A 62 -7.32 -2.24 8.53
CA ALA A 62 -7.03 -3.04 7.35
C ALA A 62 -5.56 -2.87 6.96
N ILE A 63 -4.93 -3.97 6.54
CA ILE A 63 -3.53 -3.99 6.11
C ILE A 63 -3.48 -4.44 4.65
N GLN A 64 -2.90 -3.61 3.78
CA GLN A 64 -2.52 -4.02 2.44
C GLN A 64 -1.23 -4.83 2.53
N PHE A 65 -1.23 -6.00 1.90
CA PHE A 65 -0.13 -6.95 1.90
C PHE A 65 -0.02 -7.58 0.51
N ASP A 66 1.06 -7.31 -0.21
CA ASP A 66 1.23 -7.83 -1.56
C ASP A 66 1.60 -9.32 -1.53
N GLY A 67 1.02 -10.11 -2.43
CA GLY A 67 1.19 -11.57 -2.50
C GLY A 67 2.48 -12.03 -3.18
N ASP A 68 3.48 -11.16 -3.36
CA ASP A 68 4.73 -11.46 -4.06
C ASP A 68 5.89 -11.94 -3.17
N GLY A 69 5.60 -12.17 -1.89
CA GLY A 69 6.57 -12.65 -0.89
C GLY A 69 7.54 -11.59 -0.37
N GLN A 70 7.44 -10.34 -0.83
CA GLN A 70 8.36 -9.27 -0.38
C GLN A 70 8.08 -8.79 1.05
N HIS A 71 6.81 -8.80 1.48
CA HIS A 71 6.41 -8.32 2.79
C HIS A 71 6.61 -9.40 3.85
N ASP A 72 7.18 -9.01 4.99
CA ASP A 72 7.35 -9.89 6.13
C ASP A 72 6.28 -9.60 7.19
N VAL A 73 5.49 -10.62 7.51
CA VAL A 73 4.40 -10.56 8.50
C VAL A 73 4.89 -10.14 9.90
N ALA A 74 6.17 -10.35 10.20
CA ALA A 74 6.77 -9.92 11.47
C ALA A 74 6.66 -8.40 11.71
N TYR A 75 6.57 -7.60 10.65
CA TYR A 75 6.43 -6.15 10.74
C TYR A 75 4.98 -5.67 10.83
N VAL A 76 3.98 -6.55 10.75
CA VAL A 76 2.56 -6.17 10.88
C VAL A 76 2.31 -5.40 12.17
N LYS A 77 2.87 -5.87 13.28
CA LYS A 77 2.75 -5.17 14.57
C LYS A 77 3.28 -3.73 14.51
N ASN A 78 4.39 -3.50 13.83
CA ASN A 78 4.97 -2.16 13.70
C ASN A 78 4.05 -1.20 12.94
N LEU A 79 3.27 -1.72 11.95
CA LEU A 79 2.32 -0.91 11.21
C LEU A 79 1.07 -0.57 12.03
N ILE A 80 0.56 -1.51 12.83
CA ILE A 80 -0.68 -1.29 13.57
C ILE A 80 -0.48 -0.53 14.88
N ASP A 81 0.67 -0.65 15.54
CA ASP A 81 0.96 0.00 16.83
C ASP A 81 0.70 1.53 16.82
N PRO A 82 1.12 2.32 15.81
CA PRO A 82 0.82 3.74 15.77
C PRO A 82 -0.68 4.05 15.63
N ILE A 83 -1.44 3.17 14.96
CA ILE A 83 -2.90 3.31 14.83
C ILE A 83 -3.57 3.01 16.18
N LEU A 84 -3.20 1.92 16.82
CA LEU A 84 -3.74 1.55 18.14
C LEU A 84 -3.46 2.61 19.20
N LYS A 85 -2.31 3.29 19.11
CA LYS A 85 -1.94 4.41 19.98
C LYS A 85 -2.54 5.74 19.56
N GLN A 86 -3.41 5.77 18.55
CA GLN A 86 -4.03 6.99 18.01
C GLN A 86 -3.02 8.06 17.55
N GLN A 87 -1.82 7.63 17.15
CA GLN A 87 -0.74 8.50 16.65
C GLN A 87 -0.77 8.64 15.13
N ALA A 88 -1.48 7.76 14.43
CA ALA A 88 -1.64 7.79 12.99
C ALA A 88 -3.00 7.22 12.57
N ASP A 89 -3.52 7.74 11.45
CA ASP A 89 -4.68 7.18 10.75
C ASP A 89 -4.25 6.19 9.67
N PHE A 90 -3.05 6.41 9.11
CA PHE A 90 -2.49 5.62 8.03
C PHE A 90 -0.98 5.46 8.23
N VAL A 91 -0.50 4.23 8.12
CA VAL A 91 0.92 3.88 8.36
C VAL A 91 1.49 3.16 7.15
N ILE A 92 2.67 3.59 6.72
CA ILE A 92 3.41 3.04 5.59
C ILE A 92 4.64 2.31 6.12
N GLY A 93 4.83 1.05 5.73
CA GLY A 93 6.07 0.32 5.95
C GLY A 93 7.15 0.82 4.99
N SER A 94 8.15 1.51 5.51
CA SER A 94 9.17 2.20 4.72
C SER A 94 10.51 1.46 4.74
N ARG A 95 11.07 1.25 3.55
CA ARG A 95 12.41 0.67 3.33
C ARG A 95 13.53 1.68 3.52
N PHE A 96 13.21 2.96 3.64
CA PHE A 96 14.19 4.05 3.50
C PHE A 96 14.35 4.92 4.73
N ILE A 97 13.50 4.77 5.75
CA ILE A 97 13.62 5.53 7.01
C ILE A 97 14.85 5.09 7.79
N ASP A 98 15.04 3.78 7.95
CA ASP A 98 16.13 3.22 8.73
C ASP A 98 16.90 2.18 7.89
N LYS A 99 18.13 2.55 7.53
CA LYS A 99 19.02 1.69 6.76
C LYS A 99 19.56 0.51 7.57
N SER A 100 19.49 0.55 8.89
CA SER A 100 19.92 -0.56 9.75
C SER A 100 18.93 -1.72 9.71
N VAL A 101 17.65 -1.41 9.51
CA VAL A 101 16.55 -2.39 9.43
C VAL A 101 16.42 -2.95 8.02
N SER A 102 16.56 -2.10 6.99
CA SER A 102 16.35 -2.50 5.60
C SER A 102 17.65 -2.75 4.87
N LYS A 103 17.88 -4.00 4.45
CA LYS A 103 18.97 -4.39 3.54
C LYS A 103 18.59 -4.21 2.06
N PHE A 104 17.44 -3.61 1.77
CA PHE A 104 16.92 -3.47 0.41
C PHE A 104 17.82 -2.60 -0.45
N GLN A 105 18.41 -3.19 -1.49
CA GLN A 105 19.20 -2.48 -2.49
C GLN A 105 18.32 -2.13 -3.69
N SER A 106 18.15 -0.86 -3.93
CA SER A 106 17.42 -0.35 -5.10
C SER A 106 18.41 0.24 -6.10
N THR A 107 18.13 0.11 -7.40
CA THR A 107 18.95 0.74 -8.44
C THR A 107 18.97 2.26 -8.26
N LYS A 108 20.08 2.92 -8.65
CA LYS A 108 20.23 4.38 -8.56
C LYS A 108 19.10 5.13 -9.29
N ALA A 109 18.68 4.63 -10.45
CA ALA A 109 17.56 5.19 -11.21
C ALA A 109 16.23 5.12 -10.44
N ARG A 110 15.91 3.97 -9.80
CA ARG A 110 14.71 3.83 -8.98
C ARG A 110 14.75 4.74 -7.75
N GLN A 111 15.90 4.84 -7.09
CA GLN A 111 16.07 5.76 -5.95
C GLN A 111 15.86 7.22 -6.35
N MET A 112 16.36 7.62 -7.52
CA MET A 112 16.16 8.98 -8.06
C MET A 112 14.67 9.24 -8.33
N GLY A 113 13.96 8.29 -8.92
CA GLY A 113 12.51 8.38 -9.13
C GLY A 113 11.73 8.52 -7.83
N ILE A 114 12.02 7.70 -6.82
CA ILE A 114 11.38 7.80 -5.51
C ILE A 114 11.66 9.14 -4.83
N ARG A 115 12.90 9.66 -4.93
CA ARG A 115 13.25 10.98 -4.41
C ARG A 115 12.48 12.11 -5.10
N LEU A 116 12.29 12.02 -6.42
CA LEU A 116 11.53 13.01 -7.19
C LEU A 116 10.05 13.00 -6.74
N ILE A 117 9.42 11.85 -6.63
CA ILE A 117 8.05 11.70 -6.13
C ILE A 117 7.95 12.26 -4.69
N SER A 118 8.84 11.86 -3.79
CA SER A 118 8.89 12.32 -2.40
C SER A 118 9.03 13.85 -2.30
N THR A 119 9.88 14.45 -3.16
CA THR A 119 10.07 15.91 -3.20
C THR A 119 8.82 16.62 -3.68
N THR A 120 8.17 16.12 -4.74
CA THR A 120 6.92 16.67 -5.26
C THR A 120 5.79 16.57 -4.22
N MET A 121 5.66 15.42 -3.55
CA MET A 121 4.70 15.25 -2.45
C MET A 121 4.96 16.27 -1.33
N ARG A 122 6.23 16.46 -0.95
CA ARG A 122 6.60 17.45 0.07
C ARG A 122 6.23 18.87 -0.34
N MET A 123 6.44 19.25 -1.59
CA MET A 123 6.09 20.58 -2.10
C MET A 123 4.58 20.85 -2.01
N VAL A 124 3.73 19.84 -2.32
CA VAL A 124 2.28 20.04 -2.35
C VAL A 124 1.60 19.80 -0.99
N THR A 125 2.21 19.01 -0.10
CA THR A 125 1.61 18.64 1.20
C THR A 125 2.31 19.24 2.41
N GLY A 126 3.54 19.73 2.25
CA GLY A 126 4.43 20.13 3.37
C GLY A 126 5.07 18.94 4.10
N LYS A 127 4.61 17.70 3.90
CA LYS A 127 5.06 16.51 4.60
C LYS A 127 6.00 15.66 3.74
N LYS A 128 7.13 15.25 4.30
CA LYS A 128 8.07 14.35 3.63
C LYS A 128 7.67 12.89 3.87
N ILE A 129 7.54 12.14 2.79
CA ILE A 129 7.37 10.67 2.80
C ILE A 129 8.59 10.07 2.11
N TYR A 130 9.25 9.12 2.76
CA TYR A 130 10.48 8.50 2.26
C TYR A 130 10.20 7.35 1.30
N ASP A 131 9.19 6.52 1.58
CA ASP A 131 8.80 5.40 0.72
C ASP A 131 7.43 5.61 0.09
N THR A 132 7.42 6.32 -1.02
CA THR A 132 6.19 6.67 -1.74
C THR A 132 5.59 5.53 -2.57
N THR A 133 6.30 4.40 -2.64
CA THR A 133 5.94 3.26 -3.51
C THR A 133 5.73 1.95 -2.74
N SER A 134 5.70 2.00 -1.42
CA SER A 134 5.44 0.82 -0.60
C SER A 134 3.97 0.44 -0.65
N GLY A 135 3.67 -0.82 -0.97
CA GLY A 135 2.35 -1.44 -0.85
C GLY A 135 2.05 -1.95 0.56
N PHE A 136 3.03 -2.02 1.45
CA PHE A 136 2.83 -2.49 2.82
C PHE A 136 2.30 -1.36 3.71
N ARG A 137 1.00 -1.34 3.95
CA ARG A 137 0.29 -0.22 4.54
C ARG A 137 -0.79 -0.68 5.51
N ALA A 138 -1.01 0.09 6.57
CA ALA A 138 -2.12 -0.10 7.50
C ALA A 138 -3.00 1.15 7.54
N ALA A 139 -4.31 0.94 7.57
CA ALA A 139 -5.33 1.98 7.59
C ALA A 139 -6.27 1.78 8.77
N ASN A 140 -6.61 2.85 9.49
CA ASN A 140 -7.66 2.81 10.51
C ASN A 140 -9.05 2.86 9.86
N LYS A 141 -10.10 2.72 10.66
CA LYS A 141 -11.51 2.70 10.23
C LYS A 141 -11.91 3.91 9.39
N LYS A 142 -11.39 5.11 9.70
CA LYS A 142 -11.68 6.34 8.92
C LYS A 142 -11.08 6.27 7.52
N VAL A 143 -9.84 5.80 7.41
CA VAL A 143 -9.16 5.64 6.12
C VAL A 143 -9.75 4.48 5.33
N ILE A 144 -10.15 3.37 5.99
CA ILE A 144 -10.89 2.26 5.36
C ILE A 144 -12.17 2.80 4.68
N GLN A 145 -12.96 3.60 5.39
CA GLN A 145 -14.18 4.22 4.84
C GLN A 145 -13.89 5.13 3.65
N GLU A 146 -12.82 5.92 3.71
CA GLU A 146 -12.39 6.80 2.63
C GLU A 146 -12.02 6.00 1.38
N PHE A 147 -11.19 4.97 1.55
CA PHE A 147 -10.69 4.13 0.47
C PHE A 147 -11.76 3.22 -0.13
N ALA A 148 -12.70 2.75 0.66
CA ALA A 148 -13.84 1.99 0.17
C ALA A 148 -14.67 2.81 -0.83
N ARG A 149 -14.82 4.12 -0.58
CA ARG A 149 -15.61 5.03 -1.43
C ARG A 149 -14.82 5.56 -2.61
N ASN A 150 -13.57 5.91 -2.40
CA ASN A 150 -12.75 6.58 -3.39
C ASN A 150 -11.29 6.08 -3.32
N TYR A 151 -10.88 5.32 -4.32
CA TYR A 151 -9.52 4.81 -4.43
C TYR A 151 -9.06 4.90 -5.89
N PRO A 152 -7.88 5.46 -6.17
CA PRO A 152 -7.39 5.61 -7.54
C PRO A 152 -7.03 4.25 -8.13
N LEU A 153 -7.44 4.02 -9.38
CA LEU A 153 -7.13 2.78 -10.09
C LEU A 153 -5.67 2.74 -10.55
N GLU A 154 -5.12 3.92 -10.86
CA GLU A 154 -3.73 4.05 -11.32
C GLU A 154 -2.87 4.76 -10.28
N TYR A 155 -1.63 4.29 -10.13
CA TYR A 155 -0.62 4.86 -9.23
C TYR A 155 -1.11 5.06 -7.78
N PRO A 156 -1.77 4.05 -7.20
CA PRO A 156 -2.51 4.27 -5.95
C PRO A 156 -1.60 4.71 -4.79
N GLU A 157 -0.37 4.23 -4.70
CA GLU A 157 0.48 4.46 -3.54
C GLU A 157 0.81 5.96 -3.32
N PRO A 158 1.41 6.70 -4.27
CA PRO A 158 1.75 8.09 -4.04
C PRO A 158 0.51 9.00 -4.06
N VAL A 159 -0.50 8.68 -4.86
CA VAL A 159 -1.71 9.50 -5.00
C VAL A 159 -2.55 9.45 -3.72
N THR A 160 -2.86 8.25 -3.20
CA THR A 160 -3.62 8.09 -1.95
C THR A 160 -2.92 8.72 -0.76
N THR A 161 -1.60 8.55 -0.66
CA THR A 161 -0.83 9.14 0.43
C THR A 161 -0.89 10.68 0.39
N THR A 162 -0.74 11.27 -0.81
CA THR A 162 -0.87 12.72 -1.01
C THR A 162 -2.27 13.20 -0.63
N GLU A 163 -3.30 12.50 -1.07
CA GLU A 163 -4.69 12.84 -0.81
C GLU A 163 -5.03 12.77 0.68
N LEU A 164 -4.63 11.73 1.37
CA LEU A 164 -4.83 11.60 2.82
C LEU A 164 -4.19 12.76 3.58
N ILE A 165 -2.93 13.11 3.27
CA ILE A 165 -2.25 14.24 3.92
C ILE A 165 -3.01 15.55 3.65
N LYS A 166 -3.46 15.79 2.42
CA LYS A 166 -4.23 16.98 2.04
C LYS A 166 -5.60 17.06 2.73
N LYS A 167 -6.21 15.91 3.03
CA LYS A 167 -7.46 15.79 3.80
C LYS A 167 -7.26 15.91 5.32
N GLY A 168 -6.01 16.05 5.78
CA GLY A 168 -5.69 16.23 7.21
C GLY A 168 -5.52 14.94 8.00
N TYR A 169 -5.52 13.76 7.35
CA TYR A 169 -5.24 12.50 8.02
C TYR A 169 -3.79 12.44 8.53
N GLN A 170 -3.60 11.80 9.67
CA GLN A 170 -2.27 11.58 10.25
C GLN A 170 -1.61 10.38 9.55
N VAL A 171 -0.69 10.68 8.62
CA VAL A 171 0.09 9.66 7.89
C VAL A 171 1.46 9.53 8.56
N SER A 172 1.91 8.31 8.84
CA SER A 172 3.25 8.03 9.36
C SER A 172 3.95 6.93 8.58
N GLU A 173 5.26 6.81 8.75
CA GLU A 173 6.06 5.73 8.22
C GLU A 173 6.75 5.00 9.37
N VAL A 174 6.86 3.67 9.24
CA VAL A 174 7.62 2.81 10.15
C VAL A 174 8.67 2.02 9.38
N PRO A 175 9.85 1.76 9.95
CA PRO A 175 10.88 1.00 9.25
C PRO A 175 10.46 -0.47 9.12
N VAL A 176 10.63 -1.00 7.90
CA VAL A 176 10.42 -2.41 7.59
C VAL A 176 11.55 -2.95 6.72
N SER A 177 11.88 -4.23 6.88
CA SER A 177 12.69 -4.94 5.91
C SER A 177 11.78 -5.64 4.92
N MET A 178 12.12 -5.58 3.64
CA MET A 178 11.46 -6.34 2.59
C MET A 178 12.43 -7.33 2.00
N LYS A 179 11.94 -8.53 1.70
CA LYS A 179 12.69 -9.57 1.00
C LYS A 179 12.82 -9.25 -0.48
N GLU A 180 13.73 -9.92 -1.15
CA GLU A 180 13.71 -9.94 -2.62
C GLU A 180 12.47 -10.69 -3.11
N ARG A 181 11.93 -10.27 -4.25
CA ARG A 181 10.75 -10.89 -4.83
C ARG A 181 11.05 -12.35 -5.20
N GLU A 182 10.25 -13.29 -4.73
CA GLU A 182 10.42 -14.71 -4.99
C GLU A 182 9.97 -15.12 -6.40
N GLY A 183 9.18 -14.28 -7.10
CA GLY A 183 8.70 -14.56 -8.45
C GLY A 183 8.04 -13.33 -9.11
N GLY A 184 7.70 -13.50 -10.39
CA GLY A 184 7.01 -12.49 -11.18
C GLY A 184 7.92 -11.46 -11.85
N VAL A 185 7.42 -10.85 -12.93
CA VAL A 185 8.12 -9.80 -13.69
C VAL A 185 7.64 -8.45 -13.20
N SER A 186 8.58 -7.53 -12.92
CA SER A 186 8.20 -6.14 -12.61
C SER A 186 7.35 -5.55 -13.73
N SER A 187 6.18 -5.03 -13.39
CA SER A 187 5.23 -4.42 -14.33
C SER A 187 5.79 -3.21 -15.07
N ILE A 188 7.00 -2.76 -14.70
CA ILE A 188 7.58 -1.50 -15.16
C ILE A 188 8.79 -1.79 -16.05
N ARG A 189 8.62 -1.71 -17.38
CA ARG A 189 9.71 -1.75 -18.38
C ARG A 189 10.05 -0.35 -18.89
N SER A 190 11.34 -0.12 -19.16
CA SER A 190 12.11 1.06 -19.57
C SER A 190 11.36 2.33 -20.08
N TRP A 191 10.63 2.29 -21.20
CA TRP A 191 9.88 3.44 -21.73
C TRP A 191 8.57 3.72 -20.96
N LYS A 192 7.96 2.67 -20.40
CA LYS A 192 6.80 2.82 -19.50
C LYS A 192 7.18 3.55 -18.20
N ASN A 193 8.46 3.54 -17.82
CA ASN A 193 8.94 4.23 -16.61
C ASN A 193 8.87 5.74 -16.70
N ALA A 194 9.23 6.35 -17.85
CA ALA A 194 9.15 7.80 -18.04
C ALA A 194 7.69 8.26 -18.08
N TYR A 195 6.85 7.56 -18.83
CA TYR A 195 5.41 7.82 -18.87
C TYR A 195 4.77 7.68 -17.49
N TYR A 196 5.08 6.59 -16.78
CA TYR A 196 4.66 6.37 -15.40
C TYR A 196 5.05 7.55 -14.51
N MET A 197 6.33 7.98 -14.57
CA MET A 197 6.83 9.07 -13.75
C MET A 197 6.09 10.37 -13.99
N ILE A 198 5.87 10.74 -15.27
CA ILE A 198 5.14 11.96 -15.64
C ILE A 198 3.71 11.92 -15.08
N ASN A 199 3.01 10.82 -15.28
CA ASN A 199 1.63 10.69 -14.82
C ASN A 199 1.50 10.72 -13.30
N VAL A 200 2.41 10.04 -12.58
CA VAL A 200 2.45 10.09 -11.10
C VAL A 200 2.66 11.53 -10.61
N LEU A 201 3.63 12.24 -11.19
CA LEU A 201 3.92 13.62 -10.79
C LEU A 201 2.76 14.55 -11.08
N LEU A 202 2.14 14.43 -12.26
CA LEU A 202 0.94 15.21 -12.61
C LEU A 202 -0.22 14.89 -11.66
N SER A 203 -0.46 13.62 -11.36
CA SER A 203 -1.51 13.21 -10.42
C SER A 203 -1.30 13.80 -9.02
N ILE A 204 -0.06 13.77 -8.51
CA ILE A 204 0.28 14.38 -7.21
C ILE A 204 0.04 15.89 -7.23
N ILE A 205 0.44 16.59 -8.31
CA ILE A 205 0.23 18.04 -8.45
C ILE A 205 -1.28 18.35 -8.51
N MET A 206 -2.05 17.58 -9.30
CA MET A 206 -3.50 17.77 -9.39
C MET A 206 -4.20 17.58 -8.04
N VAL A 207 -3.83 16.54 -7.28
CA VAL A 207 -4.32 16.33 -5.91
C VAL A 207 -3.87 17.49 -5.00
N GLY A 208 -2.64 17.98 -5.16
CA GLY A 208 -2.09 19.10 -4.40
C GLY A 208 -2.85 20.41 -4.57
N ILE A 209 -3.34 20.68 -5.79
CA ILE A 209 -4.12 21.89 -6.14
C ILE A 209 -5.58 21.76 -5.68
N ARG A 210 -6.08 20.54 -5.54
CA ARG A 210 -7.47 20.28 -5.16
C ARG A 210 -7.75 20.82 -3.77
N ARG A 211 -8.84 21.59 -3.64
CA ARG A 211 -9.33 22.05 -2.34
C ARG A 211 -10.22 20.96 -1.74
N TYR A 212 -9.82 20.44 -0.61
CA TYR A 212 -10.65 19.55 0.19
C TYR A 212 -11.40 20.40 1.21
N LYS A 213 -12.72 20.22 1.32
CA LYS A 213 -13.50 20.86 2.39
C LYS A 213 -13.10 20.15 3.70
N SER A 214 -12.61 20.92 4.66
CA SER A 214 -12.42 20.50 6.05
C SER A 214 -13.75 20.19 6.71
#